data_4bd20b511e3e8bce494ab6905e98791f
#
_entry.id   4bd20b511e3e8bce494ab6905e98791f
#
_cell.length_a   1.000
_cell.length_b   1.000
_cell.length_c   1.000
_cell.angle_alpha   90.00
_cell.angle_beta   90.00
_cell.angle_gamma   90.00
#
_symmetry.space_group_name_H-M   'P 1'
#
loop_
_entity.id
_entity.type
_entity.pdbx_description
1 polymer ?
#
loop_
_entity_poly.entity_id
_entity_poly.type
_entity_poly.pdbx_seq_one_letter_code
_entity_poly.pdbx_strand_id
1 'polypeptide(L)'
;MDQRCPKICYQKKEDGLTVTACYGIDGQIYLPDELGGEPITAIAPYAFSDREPEEGDLCWMEEGAEALSGLHRLNMEAVTEIRLPRGVREIGRYAFYRCRNLRKLVLSDALREIGGGALTGCRIREVEIHFANGEQSALP
;
A
#
# COMPACT_ATOMS: atom_id res chain seq x y z
N MET A 1 -14.21 -4.74 -11.39
CA MET A 1 -13.59 -4.08 -10.23
C MET A 1 -12.13 -3.81 -10.50
N ASP A 2 -11.69 -2.58 -10.29
CA ASP A 2 -10.36 -2.18 -10.70
C ASP A 2 -9.32 -2.51 -9.64
N GLN A 3 -8.84 -3.75 -9.68
CA GLN A 3 -7.72 -4.15 -8.83
C GLN A 3 -6.44 -3.58 -9.43
N ARG A 4 -5.91 -2.52 -8.82
CA ARG A 4 -4.71 -1.86 -9.32
C ARG A 4 -3.42 -2.52 -8.85
N CYS A 5 -3.53 -3.55 -8.02
CA CYS A 5 -2.38 -4.26 -7.50
C CYS A 5 -2.63 -5.77 -7.62
N PRO A 6 -2.49 -6.33 -8.84
CA PRO A 6 -2.82 -7.74 -9.06
C PRO A 6 -1.86 -8.75 -8.42
N LYS A 7 -0.73 -8.28 -7.90
CA LYS A 7 0.17 -9.12 -7.12
C LYS A 7 0.64 -8.34 -5.90
N ILE A 8 0.47 -8.94 -4.72
CA ILE A 8 0.80 -8.31 -3.45
C ILE A 8 1.70 -9.25 -2.66
N CYS A 9 2.83 -8.75 -2.20
CA CYS A 9 3.70 -9.49 -1.29
C CYS A 9 3.40 -9.05 0.13
N TYR A 10 3.45 -10.01 1.07
CA TYR A 10 3.03 -9.74 2.44
C TYR A 10 3.68 -10.71 3.42
N GLN A 11 3.61 -10.37 4.69
CA GLN A 11 3.99 -11.25 5.79
C GLN A 11 2.80 -11.41 6.72
N LYS A 12 2.64 -12.61 7.30
CA LYS A 12 1.58 -12.86 8.27
C LYS A 12 2.05 -12.46 9.66
N LYS A 13 1.22 -11.71 10.36
CA LYS A 13 1.45 -11.31 11.75
C LYS A 13 0.26 -11.76 12.58
N GLU A 14 0.34 -11.63 13.92
CA GLU A 14 -0.73 -12.08 14.81
C GLU A 14 -2.06 -11.39 14.55
N ASP A 15 -2.02 -10.10 14.22
CA ASP A 15 -3.21 -9.28 14.07
C ASP A 15 -3.64 -9.08 12.63
N GLY A 16 -2.94 -9.68 11.67
CA GLY A 16 -3.28 -9.53 10.27
C GLY A 16 -2.06 -9.58 9.37
N LEU A 17 -2.22 -9.07 8.15
CA LEU A 17 -1.17 -9.10 7.15
C LEU A 17 -0.45 -7.76 7.05
N THR A 18 0.86 -7.83 6.84
CA THR A 18 1.70 -6.65 6.58
C THR A 18 2.13 -6.68 5.12
N VAL A 19 1.73 -5.66 4.35
CA VAL A 19 2.11 -5.57 2.94
C VAL A 19 3.58 -5.18 2.83
N THR A 20 4.31 -5.93 2.02
CA THR A 20 5.75 -5.71 1.83
C THR A 20 6.11 -5.22 0.45
N ALA A 21 5.25 -5.45 -0.55
CA ALA A 21 5.44 -4.93 -1.90
C ALA A 21 4.17 -5.09 -2.71
N CYS A 22 4.02 -4.29 -3.75
CA CYS A 22 2.91 -4.40 -4.70
C CYS A 22 3.44 -4.40 -6.12
N TYR A 23 2.75 -5.11 -7.00
CA TYR A 23 3.08 -5.18 -8.41
C TYR A 23 1.87 -4.72 -9.21
N GLY A 24 2.11 -3.94 -10.24
CA GLY A 24 1.05 -3.42 -11.09
C GLY A 24 1.58 -2.98 -12.43
N ILE A 25 0.71 -2.40 -13.25
CA ILE A 25 1.05 -1.94 -14.59
C ILE A 25 1.29 -0.44 -14.59
N ASP A 26 0.54 0.28 -13.77
CA ASP A 26 0.71 1.73 -13.60
C ASP A 26 0.95 2.05 -12.13
N GLY A 27 1.11 3.31 -11.80
CA GLY A 27 1.48 3.75 -10.45
C GLY A 27 0.32 3.91 -9.47
N GLN A 28 -0.89 3.50 -9.85
CA GLN A 28 -2.05 3.60 -8.98
C GLN A 28 -2.23 2.29 -8.22
N ILE A 29 -2.10 2.35 -6.90
CA ILE A 29 -2.15 1.18 -6.04
C ILE A 29 -3.44 1.23 -5.23
N TYR A 30 -4.37 0.33 -5.54
CA TYR A 30 -5.61 0.19 -4.79
C TYR A 30 -5.57 -1.17 -4.10
N LEU A 31 -5.26 -1.16 -2.80
CA LEU A 31 -5.14 -2.40 -2.04
C LEU A 31 -6.50 -2.86 -1.54
N PRO A 32 -6.77 -4.17 -1.59
CA PRO A 32 -8.00 -4.70 -0.99
C PRO A 32 -7.90 -4.67 0.53
N ASP A 33 -9.05 -4.75 1.21
CA ASP A 33 -9.06 -4.77 2.67
C ASP A 33 -8.54 -6.09 3.24
N GLU A 34 -8.69 -7.17 2.49
CA GLU A 34 -8.32 -8.51 2.92
C GLU A 34 -7.66 -9.29 1.79
N LEU A 35 -6.82 -10.26 2.17
CA LEU A 35 -6.29 -11.25 1.24
C LEU A 35 -6.58 -12.63 1.83
N GLY A 36 -7.32 -13.46 1.08
CA GLY A 36 -7.67 -14.80 1.54
C GLY A 36 -8.45 -14.81 2.85
N GLY A 37 -9.25 -13.78 3.09
CA GLY A 37 -10.06 -13.70 4.30
C GLY A 37 -9.34 -13.09 5.50
N GLU A 38 -8.07 -12.74 5.37
CA GLU A 38 -7.30 -12.12 6.46
C GLU A 38 -7.11 -10.62 6.19
N PRO A 39 -7.32 -9.77 7.21
CA PRO A 39 -7.23 -8.33 7.01
C PRO A 39 -5.79 -7.86 6.83
N ILE A 40 -5.62 -6.84 6.03
CA ILE A 40 -4.34 -6.14 5.91
C ILE A 40 -4.34 -5.05 6.96
N THR A 41 -3.37 -5.09 7.88
CA THR A 41 -3.32 -4.18 9.03
C THR A 41 -2.10 -3.28 9.09
N ALA A 42 -1.11 -3.52 8.23
CA ALA A 42 0.11 -2.72 8.27
C ALA A 42 0.81 -2.67 6.91
N ILE A 43 1.63 -1.64 6.75
CA ILE A 43 2.55 -1.49 5.62
C ILE A 43 3.97 -1.58 6.19
N ALA A 44 4.79 -2.45 5.63
CA ALA A 44 6.15 -2.69 6.11
C ALA A 44 7.07 -1.47 5.91
N PRO A 45 8.11 -1.34 6.73
CA PRO A 45 9.13 -0.34 6.47
C PRO A 45 9.70 -0.50 5.05
N TYR A 46 9.95 0.62 4.40
CA TYR A 46 10.51 0.67 3.03
C TYR A 46 9.69 -0.05 1.96
N ALA A 47 8.44 -0.40 2.22
CA ALA A 47 7.64 -1.25 1.34
C ALA A 47 7.56 -0.74 -0.11
N PHE A 48 7.41 0.56 -0.30
CA PHE A 48 7.34 1.19 -1.62
C PHE A 48 8.58 2.01 -1.96
N SER A 49 9.61 1.92 -1.13
CA SER A 49 10.85 2.62 -1.37
C SER A 49 11.91 1.64 -1.88
N ASP A 50 12.66 1.05 -1.00
CA ASP A 50 13.83 0.26 -1.40
C ASP A 50 13.97 -0.99 -0.52
N ARG A 51 12.85 -1.69 -0.33
CA ARG A 51 12.85 -2.89 0.50
C ARG A 51 13.31 -4.10 -0.31
N GLU A 52 14.30 -4.80 0.22
CA GLU A 52 14.73 -6.07 -0.34
C GLU A 52 13.75 -7.18 0.09
N PRO A 53 13.50 -8.18 -0.76
CA PRO A 53 12.70 -9.34 -0.36
C PRO A 53 13.34 -10.04 0.84
N GLU A 54 12.52 -10.48 1.77
CA GLU A 54 12.96 -11.19 2.97
C GLU A 54 12.42 -12.61 2.99
N GLU A 55 13.12 -13.48 3.74
CA GLU A 55 12.62 -14.81 3.99
C GLU A 55 11.29 -14.70 4.75
N GLY A 56 10.30 -15.47 4.34
CA GLY A 56 8.97 -15.39 4.93
C GLY A 56 8.01 -14.48 4.18
N ASP A 57 8.48 -13.75 3.17
CA ASP A 57 7.57 -12.99 2.31
C ASP A 57 6.72 -13.98 1.49
N LEU A 58 5.42 -13.74 1.53
CA LEU A 58 4.44 -14.51 0.77
C LEU A 58 3.91 -13.62 -0.37
N CYS A 59 3.32 -14.26 -1.37
CA CYS A 59 2.72 -13.49 -2.48
C CYS A 59 1.30 -13.97 -2.73
N TRP A 60 0.41 -13.03 -2.93
CA TRP A 60 -0.93 -13.24 -3.42
C TRP A 60 -1.01 -12.72 -4.84
N MET A 61 -1.69 -13.45 -5.72
CA MET A 61 -1.92 -13.03 -7.09
C MET A 61 -3.39 -13.12 -7.42
N GLU A 62 -3.89 -12.10 -8.11
CA GLU A 62 -5.23 -12.12 -8.68
C GLU A 62 -5.26 -13.20 -9.77
N GLU A 63 -6.41 -13.87 -9.93
CA GLU A 63 -6.59 -14.86 -10.99
C GLU A 63 -6.31 -14.22 -12.34
N GLY A 64 -5.45 -14.86 -13.14
CA GLY A 64 -5.08 -14.36 -14.45
C GLY A 64 -3.96 -13.33 -14.46
N ALA A 65 -3.43 -12.96 -13.30
CA ALA A 65 -2.40 -11.92 -13.22
C ALA A 65 -1.13 -12.29 -13.99
N GLU A 66 -0.78 -13.57 -14.02
CA GLU A 66 0.40 -14.04 -14.73
C GLU A 66 0.32 -13.82 -16.25
N ALA A 67 -0.89 -13.59 -16.77
CA ALA A 67 -1.07 -13.32 -18.20
C ALA A 67 -0.92 -11.83 -18.54
N LEU A 68 -0.81 -10.96 -17.53
CA LEU A 68 -0.67 -9.52 -17.75
C LEU A 68 0.75 -9.19 -18.21
N SER A 69 0.85 -8.39 -19.28
CA SER A 69 2.16 -7.88 -19.72
C SER A 69 2.43 -6.55 -19.03
N GLY A 70 3.71 -6.27 -18.76
CA GLY A 70 4.12 -5.03 -18.12
C GLY A 70 3.97 -5.00 -16.61
N LEU A 71 3.62 -6.13 -16.00
CA LEU A 71 3.53 -6.22 -14.55
C LEU A 71 4.92 -6.03 -13.94
N HIS A 72 5.07 -5.04 -13.06
CA HIS A 72 6.34 -4.76 -12.41
C HIS A 72 6.11 -4.27 -10.98
N ARG A 73 7.17 -4.32 -10.18
CA ARG A 73 7.11 -3.83 -8.82
C ARG A 73 6.87 -2.32 -8.81
N LEU A 74 5.89 -1.89 -8.04
CA LEU A 74 5.59 -0.48 -7.87
C LEU A 74 6.45 0.06 -6.74
N ASN A 75 7.37 0.92 -7.09
CA ASN A 75 8.36 1.48 -6.16
C ASN A 75 8.33 3.01 -6.20
N MET A 76 9.29 3.63 -5.55
CA MET A 76 9.36 5.08 -5.36
C MET A 76 9.26 5.92 -6.64
N GLU A 77 9.59 5.37 -7.79
CA GLU A 77 9.48 6.12 -9.04
C GLU A 77 8.14 5.89 -9.73
N ALA A 78 7.57 4.72 -9.55
CA ALA A 78 6.33 4.33 -10.21
C ALA A 78 5.07 4.79 -9.47
N VAL A 79 5.14 4.93 -8.15
CA VAL A 79 3.97 5.15 -7.30
C VAL A 79 3.44 6.57 -7.44
N THR A 80 2.16 6.71 -7.83
CA THR A 80 1.52 8.02 -8.01
C THR A 80 0.32 8.22 -7.10
N GLU A 81 -0.40 7.14 -6.78
CA GLU A 81 -1.58 7.19 -5.95
C GLU A 81 -1.68 5.89 -5.16
N ILE A 82 -1.96 6.00 -3.88
CA ILE A 82 -2.13 4.83 -3.01
C ILE A 82 -3.45 4.93 -2.27
N ARG A 83 -4.23 3.86 -2.36
CA ARG A 83 -5.40 3.67 -1.51
C ARG A 83 -5.09 2.51 -0.57
N LEU A 84 -4.93 2.83 0.72
CA LEU A 84 -4.65 1.82 1.73
C LEU A 84 -5.91 1.07 2.17
N PRO A 85 -5.77 -0.18 2.59
CA PRO A 85 -6.89 -0.93 3.16
C PRO A 85 -7.46 -0.25 4.40
N ARG A 86 -8.74 -0.44 4.64
CA ARG A 86 -9.43 0.19 5.78
C ARG A 86 -8.91 -0.24 7.13
N GLY A 87 -8.32 -1.41 7.21
CA GLY A 87 -7.82 -1.95 8.47
C GLY A 87 -6.38 -1.55 8.80
N VAL A 88 -5.72 -0.76 7.96
CA VAL A 88 -4.33 -0.40 8.20
C VAL A 88 -4.21 0.52 9.40
N ARG A 89 -3.48 0.06 10.41
CA ARG A 89 -3.22 0.77 11.66
C ARG A 89 -1.82 1.35 11.72
N GLU A 90 -0.87 0.74 11.01
CA GLU A 90 0.53 1.14 11.03
C GLU A 90 1.08 1.30 9.64
N ILE A 91 1.83 2.38 9.44
CA ILE A 91 2.67 2.55 8.25
C ILE A 91 4.11 2.57 8.76
N GLY A 92 4.93 1.67 8.26
CA GLY A 92 6.31 1.52 8.69
C GLY A 92 7.17 2.72 8.33
N ARG A 93 8.31 2.85 9.02
CA ARG A 93 9.26 3.93 8.74
C ARG A 93 9.71 3.85 7.29
N TYR A 94 9.85 5.01 6.67
CA TYR A 94 10.31 5.14 5.28
C TYR A 94 9.49 4.33 4.26
N ALA A 95 8.26 3.95 4.60
CA ALA A 95 7.43 3.11 3.72
C ALA A 95 7.30 3.70 2.31
N PHE A 96 7.15 5.01 2.20
CA PHE A 96 7.02 5.73 0.94
C PHE A 96 8.15 6.72 0.72
N TYR A 97 9.30 6.46 1.35
CA TYR A 97 10.45 7.36 1.27
C TYR A 97 10.85 7.60 -0.17
N ARG A 98 10.94 8.87 -0.54
CA ARG A 98 11.33 9.32 -1.88
C ARG A 98 10.38 8.87 -3.00
N CYS A 99 9.14 8.56 -2.67
CA CYS A 99 8.09 8.35 -3.67
C CYS A 99 7.70 9.71 -4.24
N ARG A 100 8.59 10.27 -5.05
CA ARG A 100 8.49 11.66 -5.50
C ARG A 100 7.31 11.93 -6.41
N ASN A 101 6.72 10.89 -6.98
CA ASN A 101 5.54 11.01 -7.84
C ASN A 101 4.24 10.72 -7.10
N LEU A 102 4.32 10.35 -5.83
CA LEU A 102 3.13 10.09 -5.03
C LEU A 102 2.44 11.41 -4.71
N ARG A 103 1.23 11.58 -5.24
CA ARG A 103 0.47 12.81 -5.12
C ARG A 103 -0.80 12.65 -4.30
N LYS A 104 -1.37 11.46 -4.30
CA LYS A 104 -2.62 11.20 -3.59
C LYS A 104 -2.50 10.00 -2.67
N LEU A 105 -2.99 10.18 -1.45
CA LEU A 105 -2.96 9.14 -0.44
C LEU A 105 -4.37 9.02 0.17
N VAL A 106 -4.93 7.81 0.13
CA VAL A 106 -6.24 7.53 0.72
C VAL A 106 -6.03 6.64 1.93
N LEU A 107 -6.47 7.12 3.09
CA LEU A 107 -6.31 6.48 4.38
C LEU A 107 -7.67 6.22 5.01
N SER A 108 -7.68 5.47 6.11
CA SER A 108 -8.86 5.35 6.95
C SER A 108 -8.57 5.88 8.35
N ASP A 109 -9.62 6.03 9.15
CA ASP A 109 -9.49 6.47 10.54
C ASP A 109 -8.94 5.38 11.47
N ALA A 110 -8.67 4.19 10.94
CA ALA A 110 -8.01 3.13 11.69
C ALA A 110 -6.53 3.42 11.92
N LEU A 111 -5.94 4.30 11.12
CA LEU A 111 -4.52 4.59 11.19
C LEU A 111 -4.15 5.19 12.54
N ARG A 112 -3.18 4.58 13.22
CA ARG A 112 -2.71 4.98 14.55
C ARG A 112 -1.27 5.42 14.57
N GLU A 113 -0.46 4.90 13.65
CA GLU A 113 0.98 5.11 13.71
C GLU A 113 1.56 5.24 12.32
N ILE A 114 2.35 6.29 12.13
CA ILE A 114 3.13 6.50 10.91
C ILE A 114 4.59 6.58 11.32
N GLY A 115 5.39 5.67 10.80
CA GLY A 115 6.82 5.61 11.11
C GLY A 115 7.58 6.83 10.61
N GLY A 116 8.71 7.11 11.25
CA GLY A 116 9.56 8.24 10.89
C GLY A 116 9.97 8.16 9.42
N GLY A 117 9.91 9.29 8.72
CA GLY A 117 10.32 9.38 7.34
C GLY A 117 9.40 8.73 6.33
N ALA A 118 8.24 8.22 6.76
CA ALA A 118 7.34 7.47 5.87
C ALA A 118 6.97 8.25 4.60
N LEU A 119 6.76 9.55 4.72
CA LEU A 119 6.36 10.40 3.61
C LEU A 119 7.45 11.37 3.17
N THR A 120 8.65 11.21 3.69
CA THR A 120 9.77 12.09 3.34
C THR A 120 10.11 11.94 1.84
N GLY A 121 10.17 13.07 1.15
CA GLY A 121 10.47 13.10 -0.28
C GLY A 121 9.27 12.87 -1.19
N CYS A 122 8.07 12.72 -0.62
CA CYS A 122 6.85 12.66 -1.40
C CYS A 122 6.37 14.08 -1.74
N ARG A 123 5.48 14.17 -2.73
CA ARG A 123 4.86 15.43 -3.16
C ARG A 123 3.35 15.33 -3.06
N ILE A 124 2.87 14.94 -1.90
CA ILE A 124 1.44 14.71 -1.70
C ILE A 124 0.67 16.02 -1.83
N ARG A 125 -0.37 15.98 -2.66
CA ARG A 125 -1.27 17.13 -2.90
C ARG A 125 -2.64 16.91 -2.33
N GLU A 126 -3.01 15.63 -2.16
CA GLU A 126 -4.34 15.28 -1.69
C GLU A 126 -4.26 14.12 -0.73
N VAL A 127 -4.90 14.26 0.44
CA VAL A 127 -5.09 13.16 1.39
C VAL A 127 -6.59 13.02 1.61
N GLU A 128 -7.09 11.82 1.38
CA GLU A 128 -8.50 11.50 1.60
C GLU A 128 -8.59 10.53 2.76
N ILE A 129 -9.47 10.80 3.71
CA ILE A 129 -9.66 9.95 4.89
C ILE A 129 -11.05 9.36 4.88
N HIS A 130 -11.14 8.03 4.95
CA HIS A 130 -12.40 7.32 5.02
C HIS A 130 -12.66 6.92 6.47
N PHE A 131 -13.74 7.46 7.05
CA PHE A 131 -14.11 7.19 8.42
C PHE A 131 -14.96 5.93 8.53
N ALA A 132 -14.91 5.28 9.69
CA ALA A 132 -15.67 4.05 9.93
C ALA A 132 -17.18 4.26 9.80
N ASN A 133 -17.68 5.48 10.02
CA ASN A 133 -19.10 5.81 9.87
C ASN A 133 -19.53 6.10 8.41
N GLY A 134 -18.62 5.91 7.46
CA GLY A 134 -18.89 6.15 6.05
C GLY A 134 -18.61 7.57 5.57
N GLU A 135 -18.25 8.48 6.46
CA GLU A 135 -17.88 9.83 6.06
C GLU A 135 -16.50 9.84 5.39
N GLN A 136 -16.29 10.85 4.57
CA GLN A 136 -15.01 11.06 3.91
C GLN A 136 -14.58 12.50 4.09
N SER A 137 -13.27 12.70 4.19
CA SER A 137 -12.68 14.02 4.28
C SER A 137 -11.48 14.08 3.35
N ALA A 138 -11.35 15.18 2.63
CA ALA A 138 -10.20 15.41 1.76
C ALA A 138 -9.42 16.61 2.28
N LEU A 139 -8.12 16.42 2.43
CA LEU A 139 -7.21 17.48 2.87
C LEU A 139 -6.31 17.87 1.71
N PRO A 140 -6.12 19.18 1.46
CA PRO A 140 -5.26 19.62 0.37
C PRO A 140 -3.77 19.36 0.63
#